data_cc2a511755629a42a9e65d16c5444edc
#
_entry.id   cc2a511755629a42a9e65d16c5444edc
#
_cell.length_a   1.000
_cell.length_b   1.000
_cell.length_c   1.000
_cell.angle_alpha   90.00
_cell.angle_beta   90.00
_cell.angle_gamma   90.00
#
_symmetry.space_group_name_H-M   'P 1'
#
loop_
_entity.id
_entity.type
_entity.pdbx_description
1 polymer ?
#
loop_
_entity_poly.entity_id
_entity_poly.type
_entity_poly.pdbx_seq_one_letter_code
_entity_poly.pdbx_strand_id
1 'polypeptide(L)'
;YEGSLFGVGATGQPGSLVVYGLRGHLFRSSDFGNSWQAIRLEAENGPLEFGLAGSALLEDGQLVVVGHGGSVLLSRDAGQSFTVINRADRLPLAGVASAGNGGLILVGQGGVHLATANGSELDQQ
;
A
#
# COMPACT_ATOMS: atom_id res chain seq x y z
N TYR A 1 4.51 11.99 15.57
CA TYR A 1 4.79 12.34 14.19
C TYR A 1 3.96 13.54 13.75
N GLU A 2 4.62 14.53 13.21
CA GLU A 2 3.95 15.79 12.86
C GLU A 2 3.74 15.98 11.35
N GLY A 3 4.03 15.00 10.55
CA GLY A 3 3.82 15.07 9.11
C GLY A 3 2.36 14.85 8.73
N SER A 4 2.08 14.94 7.44
CA SER A 4 0.74 14.73 6.92
C SER A 4 0.48 13.25 6.67
N LEU A 5 -0.62 12.75 7.19
CA LEU A 5 -1.07 11.38 6.96
C LEU A 5 -2.32 11.43 6.07
N PHE A 6 -2.36 10.56 5.07
CA PHE A 6 -3.41 10.61 4.05
C PHE A 6 -4.39 9.48 4.14
N GLY A 7 -4.08 8.41 4.85
CA GLY A 7 -4.98 7.28 4.90
C GLY A 7 -4.74 6.35 6.05
N VAL A 8 -5.69 5.45 6.22
CA VAL A 8 -5.66 4.44 7.27
C VAL A 8 -6.17 3.14 6.65
N GLY A 9 -5.58 2.03 7.07
CA GLY A 9 -5.97 0.71 6.58
C GLY A 9 -6.04 -0.31 7.70
N ALA A 10 -7.00 -1.23 7.58
CA ALA A 10 -7.11 -2.36 8.48
C ALA A 10 -6.14 -3.45 8.02
N THR A 11 -5.59 -4.21 8.99
CA THR A 11 -4.64 -5.26 8.67
C THR A 11 -5.25 -6.66 8.71
N GLY A 12 -6.48 -6.77 9.18
CA GLY A 12 -7.15 -8.05 9.35
C GLY A 12 -7.02 -8.64 10.74
N GLN A 13 -6.15 -8.09 11.57
CA GLN A 13 -6.03 -8.49 12.97
C GLN A 13 -6.75 -7.49 13.87
N PRO A 14 -7.50 -7.95 14.88
CA PRO A 14 -8.18 -7.03 15.79
C PRO A 14 -7.20 -6.06 16.45
N GLY A 15 -7.55 -4.78 16.45
CA GLY A 15 -6.72 -3.74 17.04
C GLY A 15 -5.52 -3.32 16.22
N SER A 16 -5.31 -3.95 15.05
CA SER A 16 -4.15 -3.68 14.21
C SER A 16 -4.55 -2.85 13.01
N LEU A 17 -3.85 -1.74 12.81
CA LEU A 17 -4.10 -0.86 11.68
C LEU A 17 -2.81 -0.14 11.28
N VAL A 18 -2.82 0.40 10.06
CA VAL A 18 -1.71 1.21 9.56
C VAL A 18 -2.22 2.58 9.17
N VAL A 19 -1.37 3.60 9.35
CA VAL A 19 -1.62 4.93 8.80
C VAL A 19 -0.42 5.30 7.94
N TYR A 20 -0.65 6.10 6.91
CA TYR A 20 0.40 6.39 5.94
C TYR A 20 0.19 7.74 5.30
N GLY A 21 1.26 8.31 4.75
CA GLY A 21 1.18 9.63 4.17
C GLY A 21 2.41 10.04 3.39
N LEU A 22 2.86 11.26 3.60
CA LEU A 22 3.96 11.87 2.84
C LEU A 22 5.25 11.08 2.97
N ARG A 23 6.04 11.11 1.91
CA ARG A 23 7.43 10.62 1.88
C ARG A 23 7.59 9.16 2.28
N GLY A 24 6.55 8.37 2.06
CA GLY A 24 6.63 6.94 2.38
C GLY A 24 6.56 6.63 3.86
N HIS A 25 6.09 7.56 4.68
CA HIS A 25 5.92 7.28 6.10
C HIS A 25 4.72 6.37 6.31
N LEU A 26 4.94 5.30 7.06
CA LEU A 26 3.89 4.36 7.41
C LEU A 26 4.12 3.89 8.85
N PHE A 27 3.04 3.91 9.63
CA PHE A 27 3.09 3.51 11.03
C PHE A 27 2.05 2.43 11.27
N ARG A 28 2.37 1.50 12.16
CA ARG A 28 1.48 0.40 12.51
C ARG A 28 1.15 0.47 14.00
N SER A 29 -0.11 0.24 14.33
CA SER A 29 -0.55 0.06 15.70
C SER A 29 -1.11 -1.35 15.86
N SER A 30 -0.89 -1.96 17.02
CA SER A 30 -1.50 -3.24 17.36
C SER A 30 -2.41 -3.12 18.59
N ASP A 31 -2.69 -1.89 19.03
CA ASP A 31 -3.46 -1.63 20.25
C ASP A 31 -4.51 -0.53 20.02
N PHE A 32 -5.20 -0.59 18.87
CA PHE A 32 -6.29 0.32 18.52
C PHE A 32 -5.83 1.79 18.45
N GLY A 33 -4.57 2.01 18.08
CA GLY A 33 -4.06 3.37 17.89
C GLY A 33 -3.48 4.00 19.15
N ASN A 34 -3.37 3.24 20.24
CA ASN A 34 -2.79 3.80 21.47
C ASN A 34 -1.28 3.98 21.37
N SER A 35 -0.61 3.13 20.62
CA SER A 35 0.81 3.31 20.35
C SER A 35 1.10 2.96 18.89
N TRP A 36 2.20 3.50 18.37
CA TRP A 36 2.53 3.39 16.95
C TRP A 36 4.00 3.05 16.77
N GLN A 37 4.27 2.19 15.78
CA GLN A 37 5.62 1.80 15.41
C GLN A 37 5.84 2.22 13.95
N ALA A 38 6.93 2.92 13.69
CA ALA A 38 7.29 3.25 12.31
C ALA A 38 7.74 1.98 11.59
N ILE A 39 7.18 1.75 10.41
CA ILE A 39 7.53 0.60 9.59
C ILE A 39 8.47 1.06 8.48
N ARG A 40 9.60 0.40 8.38
CA ARG A 40 10.61 0.73 7.39
C ARG A 40 10.19 0.19 6.02
N LEU A 41 10.21 1.07 5.03
CA LEU A 41 9.84 0.70 3.66
C LEU A 41 11.07 0.89 2.78
N GLU A 42 11.57 -0.23 2.24
CA GLU A 42 12.77 -0.22 1.41
C GLU A 42 12.39 -0.50 -0.03
N ALA A 43 12.59 0.49 -0.88
CA ALA A 43 12.43 0.34 -2.32
C ALA A 43 13.74 -0.17 -2.92
N GLU A 44 13.75 -0.43 -4.22
CA GLU A 44 14.89 -1.00 -4.91
C GLU A 44 16.17 -0.18 -4.74
N ASN A 45 16.05 1.15 -4.73
CA ASN A 45 17.20 2.05 -4.67
C ASN A 45 17.31 2.76 -3.33
N GLY A 46 16.80 2.18 -2.26
CA GLY A 46 16.88 2.77 -0.92
C GLY A 46 15.52 2.96 -0.30
N PRO A 47 15.43 3.75 0.77
CA PRO A 47 14.15 3.96 1.44
C PRO A 47 13.11 4.54 0.51
N LEU A 48 11.85 4.13 0.67
CA LEU A 48 10.75 4.68 -0.12
C LEU A 48 10.53 6.13 0.28
N GLU A 49 10.45 7.02 -0.71
CA GLU A 49 10.28 8.45 -0.47
C GLU A 49 9.02 9.03 -1.09
N PHE A 50 8.21 8.20 -1.74
CA PHE A 50 6.98 8.67 -2.36
C PHE A 50 5.82 8.66 -1.38
N GLY A 51 4.90 9.61 -1.51
CA GLY A 51 3.70 9.65 -0.69
C GLY A 51 2.79 8.46 -0.93
N LEU A 52 2.12 8.01 0.13
CA LEU A 52 1.20 6.89 0.08
C LEU A 52 -0.22 7.42 0.17
N ALA A 53 -1.14 6.86 -0.61
CA ALA A 53 -2.45 7.49 -0.82
C ALA A 53 -3.65 6.58 -0.61
N GLY A 54 -3.51 5.27 -0.73
CA GLY A 54 -4.66 4.37 -0.60
C GLY A 54 -4.26 2.99 -0.18
N SER A 55 -5.24 2.22 0.30
CA SER A 55 -4.97 0.84 0.73
C SER A 55 -6.21 -0.03 0.59
N ALA A 56 -5.99 -1.34 0.61
CA ALA A 56 -7.07 -2.33 0.65
C ALA A 56 -6.57 -3.60 1.32
N LEU A 57 -7.48 -4.26 2.04
CA LEU A 57 -7.23 -5.57 2.60
C LEU A 57 -7.90 -6.58 1.66
N LEU A 58 -7.10 -7.50 1.15
CA LEU A 58 -7.60 -8.49 0.20
C LEU A 58 -8.21 -9.69 0.92
N GLU A 59 -8.96 -10.49 0.15
CA GLU A 59 -9.68 -11.63 0.72
C GLU A 59 -8.74 -12.67 1.37
N ASP A 60 -7.51 -12.76 0.87
CA ASP A 60 -6.54 -13.71 1.42
C ASP A 60 -5.76 -13.15 2.61
N GLY A 61 -6.15 -11.96 3.10
CA GLY A 61 -5.49 -11.33 4.24
C GLY A 61 -4.31 -10.45 3.88
N GLN A 62 -3.96 -10.37 2.61
CA GLN A 62 -2.85 -9.50 2.19
C GLN A 62 -3.29 -8.04 2.23
N LEU A 63 -2.45 -7.18 2.80
CA LEU A 63 -2.68 -5.75 2.83
C LEU A 63 -1.87 -5.08 1.71
N VAL A 64 -2.53 -4.20 0.96
CA VAL A 64 -1.90 -3.48 -0.14
C VAL A 64 -2.01 -2.00 0.12
N VAL A 65 -0.91 -1.27 -0.03
CA VAL A 65 -0.89 0.21 0.07
C VAL A 65 -0.28 0.74 -1.22
N VAL A 66 -0.88 1.78 -1.78
CA VAL A 66 -0.42 2.34 -3.05
C VAL A 66 -0.18 3.84 -2.92
N GLY A 67 0.63 4.38 -3.82
CA GLY A 67 0.92 5.79 -3.79
C GLY A 67 1.64 6.31 -5.03
N HIS A 68 2.33 7.41 -4.86
CA HIS A 68 3.03 8.10 -5.94
C HIS A 68 4.22 7.29 -6.44
N GLY A 69 4.68 7.62 -7.65
CA GLY A 69 5.80 6.90 -8.26
C GLY A 69 5.45 5.47 -8.65
N GLY A 70 4.16 5.15 -8.75
CA GLY A 70 3.72 3.80 -9.06
C GLY A 70 3.99 2.82 -7.94
N SER A 71 4.06 3.30 -6.69
CA SER A 71 4.41 2.46 -5.55
C SER A 71 3.26 1.53 -5.18
N VAL A 72 3.57 0.24 -5.04
CA VAL A 72 2.64 -0.78 -4.57
C VAL A 72 3.36 -1.53 -3.45
N LEU A 73 2.79 -1.49 -2.26
CA LEU A 73 3.36 -2.13 -1.07
C LEU A 73 2.49 -3.31 -0.70
N LEU A 74 3.11 -4.47 -0.51
CA LEU A 74 2.39 -5.70 -0.19
C LEU A 74 2.84 -6.24 1.16
N SER A 75 1.89 -6.55 2.04
CA SER A 75 2.18 -7.14 3.34
C SER A 75 1.37 -8.41 3.52
N ARG A 76 2.03 -9.47 3.98
CA ARG A 76 1.38 -10.73 4.31
C ARG A 76 1.42 -11.03 5.80
N ASP A 77 1.91 -10.07 6.59
CA ASP A 77 2.09 -10.24 8.05
C ASP A 77 1.37 -9.15 8.83
N ALA A 78 0.19 -8.75 8.35
CA ALA A 78 -0.68 -7.77 9.01
C ALA A 78 -0.01 -6.40 9.14
N GLY A 79 0.79 -6.02 8.17
CA GLY A 79 1.42 -4.69 8.14
C GLY A 79 2.71 -4.58 8.92
N GLN A 80 3.26 -5.70 9.41
CA GLN A 80 4.52 -5.64 10.14
C GLN A 80 5.71 -5.42 9.21
N SER A 81 5.62 -5.91 7.98
CA SER A 81 6.62 -5.64 6.96
C SER A 81 5.95 -5.59 5.60
N PHE A 82 6.60 -4.94 4.65
CA PHE A 82 6.06 -4.76 3.30
C PHE A 82 7.13 -5.02 2.25
N THR A 83 6.70 -5.59 1.13
CA THR A 83 7.51 -5.63 -0.08
C THR A 83 7.12 -4.42 -0.92
N VAL A 84 8.08 -3.62 -1.33
CA VAL A 84 7.83 -2.41 -2.11
C VAL A 84 8.11 -2.70 -3.58
N ILE A 85 7.11 -2.45 -4.43
CA ILE A 85 7.22 -2.62 -5.87
C ILE A 85 6.88 -1.27 -6.50
N ASN A 86 7.71 -0.83 -7.45
CA ASN A 86 7.39 0.36 -8.23
C ASN A 86 6.98 -0.09 -9.63
N ARG A 87 5.79 0.30 -10.04
CA ARG A 87 5.29 -0.05 -11.37
C ARG A 87 6.18 0.61 -12.43
N ALA A 88 6.29 -0.06 -13.58
CA ALA A 88 7.14 0.43 -14.66
C ALA A 88 6.71 1.79 -15.18
N ASP A 89 5.40 2.08 -15.16
CA ASP A 89 4.88 3.35 -15.66
C ASP A 89 5.09 4.51 -14.69
N ARG A 90 5.40 4.23 -13.43
CA ARG A 90 5.67 5.23 -12.39
C ARG A 90 4.55 6.26 -12.20
N LEU A 91 3.34 5.98 -12.68
CA LEU A 91 2.22 6.89 -12.56
C LEU A 91 1.70 6.91 -11.12
N PRO A 92 1.33 8.09 -10.61
CA PRO A 92 0.78 8.18 -9.25
C PRO A 92 -0.49 7.36 -9.11
N LEU A 93 -0.57 6.61 -8.02
CA LEU A 93 -1.76 5.82 -7.68
C LEU A 93 -2.45 6.47 -6.50
N ALA A 94 -3.78 6.50 -6.55
CA ALA A 94 -4.60 7.13 -5.52
C ALA A 94 -5.42 6.11 -4.74
N GLY A 95 -5.68 4.94 -5.29
CA GLY A 95 -6.48 3.94 -4.61
C GLY A 95 -6.27 2.54 -5.17
N VAL A 96 -6.72 1.57 -4.41
CA VAL A 96 -6.61 0.16 -4.77
C VAL A 96 -7.81 -0.59 -4.21
N ALA A 97 -8.26 -1.61 -4.94
CA ALA A 97 -9.30 -2.51 -4.47
C ALA A 97 -8.99 -3.92 -4.96
N SER A 98 -9.58 -4.90 -4.31
CA SER A 98 -9.48 -6.28 -4.77
C SER A 98 -10.32 -6.45 -6.02
N ALA A 99 -9.75 -7.12 -7.02
CA ALA A 99 -10.50 -7.48 -8.24
C ALA A 99 -11.09 -8.89 -8.14
N GLY A 100 -10.92 -9.56 -7.01
CA GLY A 100 -11.18 -10.98 -6.91
C GLY A 100 -10.03 -11.75 -7.56
N ASN A 101 -10.00 -13.05 -7.43
CA ASN A 101 -9.00 -13.90 -8.08
C ASN A 101 -7.54 -13.49 -7.81
N GLY A 102 -7.30 -12.78 -6.71
CA GLY A 102 -5.95 -12.33 -6.37
C GLY A 102 -5.47 -11.13 -7.14
N GLY A 103 -6.27 -10.55 -8.02
CA GLY A 103 -5.88 -9.37 -8.78
C GLY A 103 -6.21 -8.07 -8.07
N LEU A 104 -5.73 -6.97 -8.62
CA LEU A 104 -5.90 -5.63 -8.07
C LEU A 104 -6.52 -4.70 -9.11
N ILE A 105 -7.35 -3.79 -8.62
CA ILE A 105 -7.82 -2.66 -9.40
C ILE A 105 -7.11 -1.44 -8.83
N LEU A 106 -6.31 -0.78 -9.66
CA LEU A 106 -5.54 0.39 -9.26
C LEU A 106 -6.13 1.61 -9.94
N VAL A 107 -6.28 2.69 -9.21
CA VAL A 107 -6.79 3.94 -9.78
C VAL A 107 -5.81 5.07 -9.47
N GLY A 108 -5.73 6.03 -10.39
CA GLY A 108 -4.86 7.17 -10.23
C GLY A 108 -4.71 7.89 -11.56
N GLN A 109 -3.56 8.51 -11.75
CA GLN A 109 -3.28 9.17 -13.02
C GLN A 109 -3.26 8.12 -14.13
N GLY A 110 -3.91 8.43 -15.23
CA GLY A 110 -4.05 7.47 -16.33
C GLY A 110 -5.29 6.61 -16.22
N GLY A 111 -6.10 6.79 -15.18
CA GLY A 111 -7.39 6.12 -15.03
C GLY A 111 -7.33 4.85 -14.20
N VAL A 112 -7.95 3.80 -14.71
CA VAL A 112 -8.09 2.52 -14.00
C VAL A 112 -7.15 1.50 -14.61
N HIS A 113 -6.41 0.79 -13.77
CA HIS A 113 -5.49 -0.25 -14.23
C HIS A 113 -5.83 -1.56 -13.54
N LEU A 114 -5.89 -2.64 -14.32
CA LEU A 114 -6.03 -3.99 -13.77
C LEU A 114 -4.64 -4.56 -13.61
N ALA A 115 -4.36 -5.15 -12.48
CA ALA A 115 -3.03 -5.62 -12.16
C ALA A 115 -3.06 -7.00 -11.53
N THR A 116 -1.92 -7.68 -11.57
CA THR A 116 -1.74 -8.93 -10.83
C THR A 116 -1.56 -8.63 -9.35
N ALA A 117 -1.51 -9.67 -8.52
CA ALA A 117 -1.38 -9.52 -7.08
C ALA A 117 -0.11 -8.78 -6.66
N ASN A 118 0.89 -8.68 -7.53
CA ASN A 118 2.11 -7.94 -7.22
C ASN A 118 2.15 -6.55 -7.85
N GLY A 119 1.01 -6.08 -8.38
CA GLY A 119 0.92 -4.74 -8.95
C GLY A 119 1.34 -4.62 -10.40
N SER A 120 1.77 -5.70 -11.04
CA SER A 120 2.13 -5.68 -12.46
C SER A 120 0.87 -5.60 -13.32
N GLU A 121 0.97 -4.90 -14.44
CA GLU A 121 -0.16 -4.76 -15.36
C GLU A 121 -0.62 -6.11 -15.87
N LEU A 122 -1.94 -6.33 -15.87
CA LEU A 122 -2.47 -7.53 -16.50
C LEU A 122 -2.39 -7.41 -18.01
N ASP A 123 -2.13 -8.55 -18.66
CA ASP A 123 -2.10 -8.61 -20.10
C ASP A 123 -3.51 -8.45 -20.63
N GLN A 124 -3.73 -7.47 -21.49
CA GLN A 124 -5.05 -7.15 -22.03
C GLN A 124 -5.22 -7.87 -23.36
N GLN A 125 -5.96 -8.93 -23.36
CA GLN A 125 -6.21 -9.71 -24.56
C GLN A 125 -7.55 -9.40 -25.20
#